data_422ab0e4c1b8cdfe9135936c6a6338ce
#
_entry.id   422ab0e4c1b8cdfe9135936c6a6338ce
#
_cell.length_a   1.000
_cell.length_b   1.000
_cell.length_c   1.000
_cell.angle_alpha   90.00
_cell.angle_beta   90.00
_cell.angle_gamma   90.00
#
_symmetry.space_group_name_H-M   'P 1'
#
loop_
_entity.id
_entity.type
_entity.pdbx_description
1 polymer ?
#
loop_
_entity_poly.entity_id
_entity_poly.type
_entity_poly.pdbx_seq_one_letter_code
_entity_poly.pdbx_strand_id
1 'polypeptide(L)'
;DLKTPYETPEEDTLRNFYEANINDYQLPETKRITYAVLQPDDLIDDIEIDQSDLRAEYDARADQYIQPERRLVERLVYFNDQEANKAAAQLEVGGTSFEALVQDRGLNLSDVDLGDVTKTELDAAGNSVFSASVGDVVGPLPSPVGPALFRINAVISAQNTTYEQVENLIRLDLATDAARRQVA
;
A
#
# COMPACT_ATOMS: atom_id res chain seq x y z
N ASP A 1 32.39 40.19 -65.18
CA ASP A 1 33.12 39.48 -64.09
C ASP A 1 33.98 38.40 -64.71
N LEU A 2 35.27 38.77 -64.93
CA LEU A 2 36.29 37.83 -65.37
C LEU A 2 36.65 36.94 -64.20
N LYS A 3 36.15 35.73 -64.17
CA LYS A 3 36.70 34.68 -63.32
C LYS A 3 38.12 34.38 -63.84
N THR A 4 39.12 34.89 -63.20
CA THR A 4 40.50 34.45 -63.37
C THR A 4 40.55 32.96 -63.11
N PRO A 5 41.02 32.09 -64.04
CA PRO A 5 41.14 30.68 -63.74
C PRO A 5 42.13 30.56 -62.59
N TYR A 6 41.74 29.86 -61.54
CA TYR A 6 42.65 29.53 -60.44
C TYR A 6 43.73 28.61 -61.03
N GLU A 7 44.99 29.00 -60.87
CA GLU A 7 46.11 28.10 -61.17
C GLU A 7 46.05 26.92 -60.20
N THR A 8 46.13 25.71 -60.74
CA THR A 8 46.22 24.50 -59.93
C THR A 8 47.47 24.57 -59.09
N PRO A 9 47.41 24.51 -57.76
CA PRO A 9 48.59 24.56 -56.93
C PRO A 9 49.57 23.42 -57.24
N GLU A 10 50.84 23.71 -57.11
CA GLU A 10 51.87 22.69 -57.21
C GLU A 10 51.73 21.61 -56.13
N GLU A 11 52.11 20.37 -56.48
CA GLU A 11 52.00 19.20 -55.62
C GLU A 11 52.64 19.43 -54.22
N ASP A 12 53.73 20.05 -54.15
CA ASP A 12 54.43 20.37 -52.89
C ASP A 12 53.62 21.35 -52.04
N THR A 13 52.92 22.29 -52.64
CA THR A 13 52.02 23.23 -51.91
C THR A 13 50.84 22.50 -51.35
N LEU A 14 50.24 21.57 -52.09
CA LEU A 14 49.12 20.74 -51.63
C LEU A 14 49.53 19.81 -50.48
N ARG A 15 50.70 19.23 -50.58
CA ARG A 15 51.26 18.34 -49.54
C ARG A 15 51.56 19.11 -48.26
N ASN A 16 52.16 20.24 -48.34
CA ASN A 16 52.46 21.10 -47.19
C ASN A 16 51.14 21.55 -46.50
N PHE A 17 50.13 21.90 -47.30
CA PHE A 17 48.83 22.27 -46.77
C PHE A 17 48.16 21.10 -46.05
N TYR A 18 48.19 19.91 -46.66
CA TYR A 18 47.62 18.69 -46.04
C TYR A 18 48.33 18.35 -44.73
N GLU A 19 49.67 18.39 -44.71
CA GLU A 19 50.46 18.11 -43.51
C GLU A 19 50.21 19.14 -42.39
N ALA A 20 50.06 20.42 -42.75
CA ALA A 20 49.74 21.47 -41.79
C ALA A 20 48.33 21.36 -41.20
N ASN A 21 47.39 20.75 -41.92
CA ASN A 21 45.99 20.62 -41.54
C ASN A 21 45.54 19.14 -41.40
N ILE A 22 46.46 18.25 -41.09
CA ILE A 22 46.23 16.80 -41.10
C ILE A 22 45.06 16.40 -40.18
N ASN A 23 44.86 17.12 -39.08
CA ASN A 23 43.76 16.85 -38.14
C ASN A 23 42.36 17.09 -38.77
N ASP A 24 42.26 18.00 -39.75
CA ASP A 24 41.01 18.30 -40.43
C ASP A 24 40.61 17.20 -41.44
N TYR A 25 41.60 16.41 -41.85
CA TYR A 25 41.46 15.32 -42.82
C TYR A 25 41.46 13.92 -42.17
N GLN A 26 41.65 13.84 -40.85
CA GLN A 26 41.57 12.58 -40.16
C GLN A 26 40.12 12.28 -39.72
N LEU A 27 39.63 11.13 -40.13
CA LEU A 27 38.39 10.62 -39.59
C LEU A 27 38.65 9.97 -38.21
N PRO A 28 37.86 10.28 -37.23
CA PRO A 28 38.00 9.62 -35.92
C PRO A 28 37.84 8.11 -36.07
N GLU A 29 38.62 7.35 -35.28
CA GLU A 29 38.44 5.91 -35.20
C GLU A 29 37.00 5.57 -34.78
N THR A 30 36.30 4.78 -35.57
CA THR A 30 34.98 4.27 -35.25
C THR A 30 35.04 2.78 -35.05
N LYS A 31 34.38 2.33 -34.00
CA LYS A 31 34.22 0.90 -33.69
C LYS A 31 32.76 0.52 -33.85
N ARG A 32 32.52 -0.53 -34.62
CA ARG A 32 31.20 -1.14 -34.68
C ARG A 32 31.08 -2.14 -33.51
N ILE A 33 30.17 -1.88 -32.59
CA ILE A 33 29.93 -2.77 -31.46
C ILE A 33 28.58 -3.47 -31.76
N THR A 34 28.56 -4.80 -31.65
CA THR A 34 27.35 -5.60 -31.64
C THR A 34 27.19 -6.12 -30.22
N TYR A 35 26.04 -5.89 -29.62
CA TYR A 35 25.74 -6.37 -28.28
C TYR A 35 24.33 -6.96 -28.27
N ALA A 36 24.08 -7.87 -27.33
CA ALA A 36 22.76 -8.36 -26.98
C ALA A 36 22.44 -7.89 -25.56
N VAL A 37 21.21 -7.48 -25.35
CA VAL A 37 20.69 -7.13 -24.03
C VAL A 37 19.62 -8.15 -23.67
N LEU A 38 19.72 -8.72 -22.50
CA LEU A 38 18.69 -9.56 -21.90
C LEU A 38 18.15 -8.80 -20.70
N GLN A 39 16.85 -8.53 -20.71
CA GLN A 39 16.16 -7.89 -19.61
C GLN A 39 15.31 -8.93 -18.84
N PRO A 40 15.04 -8.73 -17.55
CA PRO A 40 14.18 -9.63 -16.79
C PRO A 40 12.82 -9.86 -17.47
N ASP A 41 12.26 -8.83 -18.06
CA ASP A 41 10.94 -8.88 -18.73
C ASP A 41 10.93 -9.84 -19.93
N ASP A 42 12.10 -10.06 -20.56
CA ASP A 42 12.22 -11.00 -21.69
C ASP A 42 12.11 -12.49 -21.25
N LEU A 43 12.23 -12.75 -19.95
CA LEU A 43 12.23 -14.11 -19.38
C LEU A 43 10.95 -14.48 -18.65
N ILE A 44 10.08 -13.52 -18.32
CA ILE A 44 8.91 -13.75 -17.47
C ILE A 44 8.01 -14.85 -18.01
N ASP A 45 7.75 -14.84 -19.32
CA ASP A 45 6.85 -15.80 -19.97
C ASP A 45 7.41 -17.22 -20.03
N ASP A 46 8.73 -17.36 -19.92
CA ASP A 46 9.43 -18.67 -19.96
C ASP A 46 9.59 -19.28 -18.54
N ILE A 47 9.24 -18.54 -17.48
CA ILE A 47 9.38 -19.01 -16.10
C ILE A 47 8.12 -19.74 -15.66
N GLU A 48 8.26 -21.03 -15.41
CA GLU A 48 7.21 -21.82 -14.79
C GLU A 48 7.29 -21.72 -13.27
N ILE A 49 6.15 -21.40 -12.64
CA ILE A 49 6.00 -21.35 -11.18
C ILE A 49 5.06 -22.48 -10.76
N ASP A 50 5.52 -23.31 -9.84
CA ASP A 50 4.73 -24.42 -9.32
C ASP A 50 3.50 -23.92 -8.53
N GLN A 51 2.40 -24.67 -8.63
CA GLN A 51 1.16 -24.36 -7.93
C GLN A 51 1.32 -24.34 -6.41
N SER A 52 2.24 -25.17 -5.89
CA SER A 52 2.58 -25.17 -4.46
C SER A 52 3.22 -23.87 -4.00
N ASP A 53 4.09 -23.28 -4.83
CA ASP A 53 4.77 -22.04 -4.52
C ASP A 53 3.80 -20.85 -4.56
N LEU A 54 2.86 -20.85 -5.52
CA LEU A 54 1.79 -19.85 -5.60
C LEU A 54 0.90 -19.88 -4.36
N ARG A 55 0.53 -21.06 -3.87
CA ARG A 55 -0.27 -21.19 -2.64
C ARG A 55 0.51 -20.79 -1.40
N ALA A 56 1.76 -21.22 -1.31
CA ALA A 56 2.63 -20.84 -0.21
C ALA A 56 2.80 -19.29 -0.12
N GLU A 57 2.93 -18.63 -1.26
CA GLU A 57 3.04 -17.18 -1.31
C GLU A 57 1.71 -16.49 -0.94
N TYR A 58 0.56 -17.04 -1.38
CA TYR A 58 -0.75 -16.55 -0.96
C TYR A 58 -0.91 -16.66 0.57
N ASP A 59 -0.57 -17.80 1.14
CA ASP A 59 -0.66 -18.04 2.58
C ASP A 59 0.31 -17.14 3.38
N ALA A 60 1.50 -16.89 2.84
CA ALA A 60 2.48 -15.98 3.44
C ALA A 60 2.01 -14.52 3.45
N ARG A 61 1.13 -14.14 2.50
CA ARG A 61 0.55 -12.80 2.39
C ARG A 61 -0.92 -12.77 2.85
N ALA A 62 -1.37 -13.74 3.66
CA ALA A 62 -2.76 -13.84 4.09
C ALA A 62 -3.31 -12.55 4.69
N ASP A 63 -2.51 -11.84 5.48
CA ASP A 63 -2.89 -10.56 6.09
C ASP A 63 -3.21 -9.44 5.07
N GLN A 64 -2.73 -9.55 3.84
CA GLN A 64 -3.05 -8.59 2.77
C GLN A 64 -4.36 -8.94 2.08
N TYR A 65 -4.71 -10.22 2.02
CA TYR A 65 -5.86 -10.74 1.27
C TYR A 65 -7.09 -10.98 2.12
N ILE A 66 -6.89 -11.29 3.41
CA ILE A 66 -7.96 -11.64 4.34
C ILE A 66 -7.91 -10.70 5.53
N GLN A 67 -8.78 -9.70 5.51
CA GLN A 67 -8.94 -8.75 6.60
C GLN A 67 -10.32 -8.92 7.23
N PRO A 68 -10.41 -9.17 8.55
CA PRO A 68 -11.71 -9.27 9.22
C PRO A 68 -12.41 -7.91 9.22
N GLU A 69 -13.75 -7.94 9.42
CA GLU A 69 -14.49 -6.72 9.71
C GLU A 69 -13.88 -6.01 10.92
N ARG A 70 -13.74 -4.69 10.80
CA ARG A 70 -13.28 -3.82 11.88
C ARG A 70 -14.28 -2.68 12.08
N ARG A 71 -14.30 -2.13 13.29
CA ARG A 71 -15.19 -1.01 13.60
C ARG A 71 -14.41 0.11 14.27
N LEU A 72 -14.71 1.35 13.90
CA LEU A 72 -14.24 2.51 14.67
C LEU A 72 -15.18 2.66 15.87
N VAL A 73 -14.62 2.49 17.06
CA VAL A 73 -15.37 2.40 18.30
C VAL A 73 -14.81 3.32 19.36
N GLU A 74 -15.69 4.03 20.04
CA GLU A 74 -15.39 4.74 21.27
C GLU A 74 -15.92 3.97 22.47
N ARG A 75 -15.21 3.99 23.58
CA ARG A 75 -15.55 3.28 24.82
C ARG A 75 -15.54 4.23 26.01
N LEU A 76 -16.71 4.50 26.57
CA LEU A 76 -16.85 5.27 27.78
C LEU A 76 -17.04 4.32 28.99
N VAL A 77 -15.99 4.22 29.81
CA VAL A 77 -15.93 3.32 30.97
C VAL A 77 -16.56 3.97 32.20
N TYR A 78 -17.28 3.21 33.00
CA TYR A 78 -17.89 3.64 34.27
C TYR A 78 -17.29 2.90 35.44
N PHE A 79 -17.39 3.50 36.62
CA PHE A 79 -16.85 2.93 37.85
C PHE A 79 -17.59 1.67 38.30
N ASN A 80 -18.91 1.63 38.01
CA ASN A 80 -19.78 0.50 38.34
C ASN A 80 -20.98 0.41 37.39
N ASP A 81 -21.67 -0.72 37.44
CA ASP A 81 -22.84 -0.98 36.58
C ASP A 81 -24.00 0.00 36.84
N GLN A 82 -24.16 0.50 38.05
CA GLN A 82 -25.24 1.44 38.39
C GLN A 82 -25.07 2.76 37.65
N GLU A 83 -23.86 3.31 37.61
CA GLU A 83 -23.57 4.52 36.85
C GLU A 83 -23.68 4.31 35.36
N ALA A 84 -23.20 3.20 34.85
CA ALA A 84 -23.29 2.84 33.44
C ALA A 84 -24.74 2.67 32.99
N ASN A 85 -25.60 1.98 33.79
CA ASN A 85 -27.03 1.82 33.52
C ASN A 85 -27.75 3.15 33.54
N LYS A 86 -27.41 4.05 34.46
CA LYS A 86 -28.01 5.38 34.53
C LYS A 86 -27.70 6.20 33.28
N ALA A 87 -26.47 6.15 32.82
CA ALA A 87 -26.02 6.85 31.59
C ALA A 87 -26.71 6.26 30.35
N ALA A 88 -26.84 4.92 30.25
CA ALA A 88 -27.54 4.26 29.16
C ALA A 88 -29.02 4.70 29.13
N ALA A 89 -29.68 4.71 30.27
CA ALA A 89 -31.09 5.14 30.35
C ALA A 89 -31.29 6.61 29.95
N GLN A 90 -30.30 7.49 30.23
CA GLN A 90 -30.36 8.87 29.79
C GLN A 90 -30.22 9.01 28.25
N LEU A 91 -29.41 8.18 27.63
CA LEU A 91 -29.30 8.14 26.17
C LEU A 91 -30.59 7.64 25.51
N GLU A 92 -31.21 6.54 26.06
CA GLU A 92 -32.44 5.94 25.52
C GLU A 92 -33.59 6.92 25.49
N VAL A 93 -33.74 7.76 26.52
CA VAL A 93 -34.85 8.76 26.57
C VAL A 93 -34.50 10.05 25.80
N GLY A 94 -33.34 10.12 25.14
CA GLY A 94 -32.89 11.32 24.40
C GLY A 94 -32.54 12.50 25.31
N GLY A 95 -32.32 12.26 26.60
CA GLY A 95 -31.99 13.30 27.58
C GLY A 95 -30.56 13.82 27.50
N THR A 96 -29.68 13.10 26.77
CA THR A 96 -28.27 13.44 26.62
C THR A 96 -27.73 12.83 25.33
N SER A 97 -26.47 13.18 24.96
CA SER A 97 -25.71 12.54 23.90
C SER A 97 -24.48 11.84 24.45
N PHE A 98 -23.87 10.96 23.65
CA PHE A 98 -22.62 10.30 24.04
C PHE A 98 -21.51 11.31 24.30
N GLU A 99 -21.39 12.34 23.48
CA GLU A 99 -20.43 13.43 23.64
C GLU A 99 -20.62 14.19 24.96
N ALA A 100 -21.89 14.46 25.31
CA ALA A 100 -22.21 15.14 26.58
C ALA A 100 -21.79 14.27 27.79
N LEU A 101 -22.02 12.96 27.73
CA LEU A 101 -21.59 12.04 28.77
C LEU A 101 -20.06 11.98 28.91
N VAL A 102 -19.33 12.06 27.81
CA VAL A 102 -17.87 12.13 27.80
C VAL A 102 -17.40 13.43 28.45
N GLN A 103 -17.99 14.57 28.06
CA GLN A 103 -17.67 15.89 28.61
C GLN A 103 -18.02 16.02 30.09
N ASP A 104 -19.15 15.50 30.55
CA ASP A 104 -19.57 15.49 31.94
C ASP A 104 -18.58 14.77 32.86
N ARG A 105 -17.78 13.90 32.30
CA ARG A 105 -16.67 13.20 32.99
C ARG A 105 -15.34 13.90 32.88
N GLY A 106 -15.29 15.07 32.21
CA GLY A 106 -14.07 15.85 31.99
C GLY A 106 -13.14 15.22 30.95
N LEU A 107 -13.68 14.38 30.06
CA LEU A 107 -12.94 13.70 29.01
C LEU A 107 -13.24 14.35 27.64
N ASN A 108 -12.35 14.13 26.68
CA ASN A 108 -12.56 14.42 25.28
C ASN A 108 -12.85 13.13 24.51
N LEU A 109 -13.42 13.22 23.33
CA LEU A 109 -13.67 12.04 22.48
C LEU A 109 -12.41 11.27 22.15
N SER A 110 -11.27 11.94 21.99
CA SER A 110 -9.96 11.29 21.81
C SER A 110 -9.51 10.42 22.99
N ASP A 111 -10.01 10.70 24.19
CA ASP A 111 -9.62 9.94 25.39
C ASP A 111 -10.38 8.61 25.50
N VAL A 112 -11.48 8.49 24.78
CA VAL A 112 -12.37 7.31 24.75
C VAL A 112 -12.31 6.55 23.43
N ASP A 113 -11.55 7.05 22.45
CA ASP A 113 -11.37 6.42 21.15
C ASP A 113 -10.49 5.16 21.24
N LEU A 114 -11.00 4.03 20.75
CA LEU A 114 -10.26 2.77 20.62
C LEU A 114 -9.63 2.61 19.24
N GLY A 115 -9.93 3.52 18.30
CA GLY A 115 -9.59 3.35 16.90
C GLY A 115 -10.40 2.25 16.22
N ASP A 116 -9.79 1.64 15.22
CA ASP A 116 -10.38 0.51 14.50
C ASP A 116 -10.04 -0.81 15.20
N VAL A 117 -11.07 -1.48 15.70
CA VAL A 117 -10.96 -2.72 16.46
C VAL A 117 -11.67 -3.87 15.75
N THR A 118 -11.13 -5.06 15.94
CA THR A 118 -11.76 -6.33 15.55
C THR A 118 -12.74 -6.80 16.63
N LYS A 119 -13.61 -7.74 16.25
CA LYS A 119 -14.56 -8.35 17.20
C LYS A 119 -13.87 -9.05 18.37
N THR A 120 -12.72 -9.68 18.13
CA THR A 120 -11.95 -10.41 19.13
C THR A 120 -11.26 -9.50 20.15
N GLU A 121 -10.84 -8.30 19.73
CA GLU A 121 -10.22 -7.31 20.61
C GLU A 121 -11.21 -6.71 21.63
N LEU A 122 -12.51 -6.81 21.36
CA LEU A 122 -13.55 -6.35 22.30
C LEU A 122 -14.04 -7.43 23.26
N ASP A 123 -13.45 -8.62 23.23
CA ASP A 123 -13.80 -9.73 24.11
C ASP A 123 -15.33 -9.96 24.23
N ALA A 124 -15.87 -9.91 25.44
CA ALA A 124 -17.29 -10.15 25.70
C ALA A 124 -18.22 -9.09 25.06
N ALA A 125 -17.74 -7.86 24.83
CA ALA A 125 -18.52 -6.81 24.20
C ALA A 125 -18.62 -6.97 22.67
N GLY A 126 -17.69 -7.73 22.05
CA GLY A 126 -17.53 -7.84 20.61
C GLY A 126 -18.83 -8.23 19.87
N ASN A 127 -19.59 -9.19 20.40
CA ASN A 127 -20.85 -9.62 19.75
C ASN A 127 -21.87 -8.47 19.66
N SER A 128 -22.09 -7.75 20.75
CA SER A 128 -23.05 -6.66 20.82
C SER A 128 -22.60 -5.47 19.98
N VAL A 129 -21.34 -5.08 20.08
CA VAL A 129 -20.77 -3.97 19.30
C VAL A 129 -20.83 -4.27 17.80
N PHE A 130 -20.53 -5.51 17.37
CA PHE A 130 -20.54 -5.90 15.96
C PHE A 130 -21.95 -6.20 15.39
N SER A 131 -22.98 -6.24 16.22
CA SER A 131 -24.38 -6.34 15.78
C SER A 131 -25.08 -4.98 15.68
N ALA A 132 -24.47 -3.91 16.21
CA ALA A 132 -25.05 -2.58 16.20
C ALA A 132 -24.78 -1.84 14.89
N SER A 133 -25.55 -0.80 14.62
CA SER A 133 -25.39 0.07 13.45
C SER A 133 -24.45 1.25 13.75
N VAL A 134 -23.96 1.89 12.68
CA VAL A 134 -23.21 3.13 12.82
C VAL A 134 -24.09 4.21 13.46
N GLY A 135 -23.54 4.87 14.47
CA GLY A 135 -24.23 5.88 15.29
C GLY A 135 -24.87 5.32 16.56
N ASP A 136 -25.05 4.01 16.67
CA ASP A 136 -25.62 3.41 17.86
C ASP A 136 -24.63 3.48 19.04
N VAL A 137 -25.21 3.59 20.25
CA VAL A 137 -24.50 3.40 21.51
C VAL A 137 -25.05 2.15 22.18
N VAL A 138 -24.19 1.18 22.44
CA VAL A 138 -24.54 -0.09 23.06
C VAL A 138 -23.89 -0.26 24.43
N GLY A 139 -24.61 -0.91 25.31
CA GLY A 139 -24.16 -1.15 26.68
C GLY A 139 -25.22 -0.82 27.75
N PRO A 140 -24.83 -0.96 29.01
CA PRO A 140 -23.51 -1.30 29.52
C PRO A 140 -23.06 -2.70 29.16
N LEU A 141 -21.81 -2.81 28.71
CA LEU A 141 -21.16 -4.08 28.40
C LEU A 141 -19.86 -4.21 29.21
N PRO A 142 -19.46 -5.43 29.56
CA PRO A 142 -18.20 -5.65 30.27
C PRO A 142 -17.01 -5.26 29.40
N SER A 143 -16.00 -4.66 30.03
CA SER A 143 -14.67 -4.44 29.42
C SER A 143 -13.58 -4.76 30.45
N PRO A 144 -12.31 -4.92 30.03
CA PRO A 144 -11.20 -5.19 30.95
C PRO A 144 -11.00 -4.15 32.05
N VAL A 145 -11.53 -2.94 31.86
CA VAL A 145 -11.37 -1.79 32.76
C VAL A 145 -12.67 -1.38 33.47
N GLY A 146 -13.75 -2.15 33.31
CA GLY A 146 -15.04 -1.91 33.95
C GLY A 146 -16.22 -1.89 32.97
N PRO A 147 -17.44 -1.70 33.47
CA PRO A 147 -18.62 -1.59 32.61
C PRO A 147 -18.52 -0.35 31.73
N ALA A 148 -18.88 -0.49 30.45
CA ALA A 148 -18.70 0.57 29.49
C ALA A 148 -19.88 0.68 28.50
N LEU A 149 -20.09 1.89 27.98
CA LEU A 149 -20.89 2.17 26.81
C LEU A 149 -19.95 2.27 25.60
N PHE A 150 -20.40 1.70 24.48
CA PHE A 150 -19.64 1.69 23.24
C PHE A 150 -20.43 2.41 22.15
N ARG A 151 -19.82 3.38 21.49
CA ARG A 151 -20.38 4.04 20.31
C ARG A 151 -19.69 3.54 19.05
N ILE A 152 -20.48 3.22 18.03
CA ILE A 152 -19.99 2.75 16.74
C ILE A 152 -19.92 3.94 15.77
N ASN A 153 -18.72 4.37 15.38
CA ASN A 153 -18.54 5.51 14.49
C ASN A 153 -18.48 5.10 13.01
N ALA A 154 -17.92 3.93 12.71
CA ALA A 154 -17.87 3.40 11.35
C ALA A 154 -17.73 1.87 11.35
N VAL A 155 -18.10 1.27 10.22
CA VAL A 155 -17.87 -0.14 9.91
C VAL A 155 -16.90 -0.22 8.72
N ILE A 156 -15.78 -0.91 8.91
CA ILE A 156 -14.82 -1.25 7.87
C ILE A 156 -15.11 -2.71 7.51
N SER A 157 -15.70 -2.90 6.34
CA SER A 157 -16.12 -4.24 5.90
C SER A 157 -14.94 -5.19 5.80
N ALA A 158 -15.18 -6.46 6.13
CA ALA A 158 -14.22 -7.51 5.90
C ALA A 158 -13.81 -7.56 4.43
N GLN A 159 -12.52 -7.73 4.17
CA GLN A 159 -11.98 -8.01 2.86
C GLN A 159 -11.54 -9.47 2.80
N ASN A 160 -12.00 -10.17 1.79
CA ASN A 160 -11.62 -11.56 1.57
C ASN A 160 -11.35 -11.74 0.07
N THR A 161 -10.09 -11.59 -0.30
CA THR A 161 -9.63 -11.82 -1.67
C THR A 161 -9.15 -13.27 -1.77
N THR A 162 -9.86 -14.08 -2.55
CA THR A 162 -9.53 -15.50 -2.67
C THR A 162 -8.26 -15.74 -3.49
N TYR A 163 -7.66 -16.90 -3.30
CA TYR A 163 -6.50 -17.33 -4.07
C TYR A 163 -6.72 -17.20 -5.59
N GLU A 164 -7.88 -17.64 -6.08
CA GLU A 164 -8.23 -17.62 -7.51
C GLU A 164 -8.27 -16.21 -8.09
N GLN A 165 -8.59 -15.21 -7.26
CA GLN A 165 -8.62 -13.81 -7.69
C GLN A 165 -7.23 -13.20 -7.84
N VAL A 166 -6.25 -13.70 -7.10
CA VAL A 166 -4.89 -13.14 -7.07
C VAL A 166 -3.82 -14.08 -7.65
N GLU A 167 -4.18 -15.30 -8.03
CA GLU A 167 -3.23 -16.30 -8.55
C GLU A 167 -2.34 -15.73 -9.67
N ASN A 168 -2.93 -15.06 -10.65
CA ASN A 168 -2.18 -14.47 -11.76
C ASN A 168 -1.24 -13.36 -11.32
N LEU A 169 -1.64 -12.56 -10.32
CA LEU A 169 -0.81 -11.50 -9.77
C LEU A 169 0.41 -12.10 -9.04
N ILE A 170 0.17 -13.10 -8.19
CA ILE A 170 1.23 -13.79 -7.46
C ILE A 170 2.19 -14.48 -8.44
N ARG A 171 1.65 -15.11 -9.48
CA ARG A 171 2.46 -15.75 -10.54
C ARG A 171 3.38 -14.74 -11.22
N LEU A 172 2.86 -13.59 -11.59
CA LEU A 172 3.63 -12.54 -12.22
C LEU A 172 4.73 -12.00 -11.29
N ASP A 173 4.42 -11.78 -10.01
CA ASP A 173 5.39 -11.34 -9.00
C ASP A 173 6.54 -12.33 -8.87
N LEU A 174 6.23 -13.62 -8.67
CA LEU A 174 7.24 -14.67 -8.51
C LEU A 174 8.07 -14.88 -9.78
N ALA A 175 7.44 -14.84 -10.97
CA ALA A 175 8.14 -14.95 -12.23
C ALA A 175 9.07 -13.74 -12.46
N THR A 176 8.62 -12.53 -12.14
CA THR A 176 9.45 -11.32 -12.22
C THR A 176 10.68 -11.41 -11.31
N ASP A 177 10.49 -11.87 -10.08
CA ASP A 177 11.58 -12.03 -9.13
C ASP A 177 12.55 -13.14 -9.54
N ALA A 178 12.05 -14.22 -10.14
CA ALA A 178 12.88 -15.28 -10.70
C ALA A 178 13.67 -14.78 -11.91
N ALA A 179 13.04 -14.02 -12.82
CA ALA A 179 13.68 -13.41 -13.97
C ALA A 179 14.83 -12.48 -13.57
N ARG A 180 14.60 -11.62 -12.58
CA ARG A 180 15.63 -10.72 -12.04
C ARG A 180 16.83 -11.47 -11.49
N ARG A 181 16.61 -12.62 -10.82
CA ARG A 181 17.71 -13.46 -10.32
C ARG A 181 18.49 -14.17 -11.42
N GLN A 182 17.87 -14.41 -12.58
CA GLN A 182 18.56 -15.05 -13.72
C GLN A 182 19.43 -14.06 -14.52
N VAL A 183 19.08 -12.77 -14.51
CA VAL A 183 19.81 -11.73 -15.27
C VAL A 183 20.89 -11.05 -14.42
N ALA A 184 20.85 -11.15 -13.09
CA ALA A 184 21.79 -10.55 -12.16
C ALA A 184 23.13 -11.31 -12.08
#